data_60855499151eab6026fcf51bb6718a2b
#
_entry.id   60855499151eab6026fcf51bb6718a2b
#
_cell.length_a   1.000
_cell.length_b   1.000
_cell.length_c   1.000
_cell.angle_alpha   90.00
_cell.angle_beta   90.00
_cell.angle_gamma   90.00
#
_symmetry.space_group_name_H-M   'P 1'
#
loop_
_entity.id
_entity.type
_entity.pdbx_description
1 polymer ?
#
loop_
_entity_poly.entity_id
_entity_poly.type
_entity_poly.pdbx_seq_one_letter_code
_entity_poly.pdbx_strand_id
1 'polypeptide(L)'
;MRRRRTLARRGAFGIVTYDPPPVTETQTTPVPVPYAWLDDCPALLEGQSGDYEAAASATAANGRAVWSCYMLGLDPVNNDATNDFRITLFQMNADGTPDLANILFCPPQTQWNVQGASPILKGAASLDAETWPTVTDENKSLFRFFKFEVELP
;
A
#
# COMPACT_ATOMS: atom_id res chain seq x y z
N MET A 1 36.20 64.19 35.06
CA MET A 1 35.32 63.00 35.14
C MET A 1 34.83 62.57 33.77
N ARG A 2 35.34 61.51 33.20
CA ARG A 2 34.92 60.98 31.89
C ARG A 2 34.12 59.71 32.15
N ARG A 3 32.80 59.74 31.80
CA ARG A 3 31.92 58.55 31.89
C ARG A 3 32.20 57.66 30.68
N ARG A 4 32.62 56.44 30.93
CA ARG A 4 32.72 55.37 29.94
C ARG A 4 31.33 54.82 29.64
N ARG A 5 30.86 54.94 28.40
CA ARG A 5 29.66 54.25 27.92
C ARG A 5 30.03 52.81 27.58
N THR A 6 29.44 51.85 28.27
CA THR A 6 29.51 50.44 27.99
C THR A 6 28.56 50.16 26.80
N LEU A 7 29.15 49.77 25.65
CA LEU A 7 28.40 49.28 24.52
C LEU A 7 27.92 47.84 24.84
N ALA A 8 26.59 47.68 24.91
CA ALA A 8 25.96 46.37 25.00
C ALA A 8 26.21 45.58 23.68
N ARG A 9 26.82 44.42 23.79
CA ARG A 9 26.96 43.45 22.67
C ARG A 9 25.55 43.02 22.30
N ARG A 10 25.09 43.33 21.07
CA ARG A 10 23.96 42.67 20.42
C ARG A 10 24.34 41.23 20.23
N GLY A 11 23.66 40.29 20.92
CA GLY A 11 23.72 38.87 20.65
C GLY A 11 23.29 38.60 19.21
N ALA A 12 24.17 37.96 18.45
CA ALA A 12 23.79 37.42 17.16
C ALA A 12 22.75 36.31 17.40
N PHE A 13 21.51 36.54 16.99
CA PHE A 13 20.52 35.48 16.87
C PHE A 13 21.02 34.56 15.76
N GLY A 14 21.56 33.39 16.13
CA GLY A 14 21.84 32.33 15.18
C GLY A 14 20.52 31.89 14.57
N ILE A 15 20.39 31.97 13.26
CA ILE A 15 19.29 31.37 12.52
C ILE A 15 19.51 29.86 12.64
N VAL A 16 18.67 29.18 13.42
CA VAL A 16 18.61 27.73 13.41
C VAL A 16 17.93 27.34 12.09
N THR A 17 18.71 26.91 11.12
CA THR A 17 18.16 26.29 9.91
C THR A 17 17.66 24.89 10.31
N TYR A 18 16.35 24.70 10.23
CA TYR A 18 15.77 23.37 10.34
C TYR A 18 16.05 22.63 9.03
N ASP A 19 16.86 21.59 9.10
CA ASP A 19 17.09 20.66 8.01
C ASP A 19 16.10 19.49 8.20
N PRO A 20 15.07 19.36 7.33
CA PRO A 20 14.11 18.27 7.49
C PRO A 20 14.84 16.92 7.37
N PRO A 21 14.38 15.88 8.08
CA PRO A 21 14.95 14.55 7.94
C PRO A 21 14.88 14.10 6.47
N PRO A 22 15.87 13.32 6.01
CA PRO A 22 15.88 12.82 4.64
C PRO A 22 14.63 11.98 4.37
N VAL A 23 14.03 12.15 3.20
CA VAL A 23 12.91 11.31 2.74
C VAL A 23 13.47 9.91 2.46
N THR A 24 12.87 8.89 3.05
CA THR A 24 13.32 7.49 2.97
C THR A 24 12.26 6.54 2.37
N GLU A 25 11.13 7.10 1.96
CA GLU A 25 10.01 6.38 1.36
C GLU A 25 9.26 7.26 0.36
N THR A 26 8.48 6.66 -0.52
CA THR A 26 7.67 7.37 -1.51
C THR A 26 6.57 8.20 -0.86
N GLN A 27 6.24 9.34 -1.47
CA GLN A 27 5.29 10.32 -0.95
C GLN A 27 4.01 10.43 -1.79
N THR A 28 4.04 9.94 -3.03
CA THR A 28 2.93 10.09 -3.99
C THR A 28 2.15 8.80 -4.23
N THR A 29 2.66 7.66 -3.78
CA THR A 29 1.98 6.37 -3.89
C THR A 29 0.91 6.20 -2.82
N PRO A 30 -0.18 5.45 -3.08
CA PRO A 30 -1.24 5.17 -2.10
C PRO A 30 -0.71 4.52 -0.81
N VAL A 31 0.36 3.75 -0.92
CA VAL A 31 1.11 3.16 0.18
C VAL A 31 2.55 3.62 0.06
N PRO A 32 3.12 4.25 1.10
CA PRO A 32 4.53 4.61 1.11
C PRO A 32 5.42 3.38 0.95
N VAL A 33 6.34 3.41 -0.02
CA VAL A 33 7.29 2.33 -0.29
C VAL A 33 8.68 2.77 0.16
N PRO A 34 9.34 2.04 1.08
CA PRO A 34 10.70 2.37 1.51
C PRO A 34 11.69 2.32 0.34
N TYR A 35 12.55 3.32 0.22
CA TYR A 35 13.59 3.35 -0.81
C TYR A 35 14.52 2.14 -0.70
N ALA A 36 14.85 1.70 0.52
CA ALA A 36 15.65 0.50 0.73
C ALA A 36 15.04 -0.77 0.11
N TRP A 37 13.70 -0.89 0.11
CA TRP A 37 13.03 -2.02 -0.55
C TRP A 37 13.12 -1.91 -2.08
N LEU A 38 13.05 -0.71 -2.64
CA LEU A 38 13.24 -0.48 -4.08
C LEU A 38 14.70 -0.71 -4.51
N ASP A 39 15.68 -0.40 -3.65
CA ASP A 39 17.10 -0.67 -3.87
C ASP A 39 17.40 -2.18 -4.00
N ASP A 40 16.61 -3.03 -3.33
CA ASP A 40 16.68 -4.50 -3.48
C ASP A 40 16.16 -4.99 -4.84
N CYS A 41 15.52 -4.08 -5.63
CA CYS A 41 14.97 -4.36 -6.95
C CYS A 41 15.58 -3.43 -8.02
N PRO A 42 16.89 -3.48 -8.30
CA PRO A 42 17.58 -2.48 -9.14
C PRO A 42 17.02 -2.37 -10.56
N ALA A 43 16.48 -3.45 -11.13
CA ALA A 43 15.87 -3.42 -12.45
C ALA A 43 14.67 -2.47 -12.56
N LEU A 44 13.93 -2.25 -11.46
CA LEU A 44 12.83 -1.28 -11.43
C LEU A 44 13.35 0.14 -11.46
N LEU A 45 14.39 0.44 -10.69
CA LEU A 45 15.01 1.77 -10.63
C LEU A 45 15.72 2.13 -11.94
N GLU A 46 16.44 1.19 -12.56
CA GLU A 46 17.09 1.37 -13.87
C GLU A 46 16.05 1.72 -14.95
N GLY A 47 14.91 1.01 -14.96
CA GLY A 47 13.80 1.26 -15.87
C GLY A 47 13.16 2.65 -15.70
N GLN A 48 13.36 3.29 -14.56
CA GLN A 48 12.80 4.62 -14.22
C GLN A 48 13.91 5.68 -13.97
N SER A 49 15.10 5.46 -14.51
CA SER A 49 16.23 6.40 -14.40
C SER A 49 16.63 6.76 -12.96
N GLY A 50 16.40 5.85 -12.02
CA GLY A 50 16.69 6.01 -10.59
C GLY A 50 15.63 6.82 -9.81
N ASP A 51 14.47 7.12 -10.41
CA ASP A 51 13.37 7.81 -9.75
C ASP A 51 12.52 6.82 -8.92
N TYR A 52 12.57 6.94 -7.60
CA TYR A 52 11.86 6.07 -6.65
C TYR A 52 10.34 6.20 -6.74
N GLU A 53 9.81 7.42 -6.96
CA GLU A 53 8.36 7.65 -7.10
C GLU A 53 7.83 6.99 -8.38
N ALA A 54 8.55 7.18 -9.48
CA ALA A 54 8.21 6.55 -10.75
C ALA A 54 8.33 5.01 -10.67
N ALA A 55 9.39 4.49 -10.01
CA ALA A 55 9.59 3.05 -9.84
C ALA A 55 8.47 2.41 -9.01
N ALA A 56 8.07 3.03 -7.90
CA ALA A 56 6.98 2.52 -7.07
C ALA A 56 5.60 2.58 -7.76
N SER A 57 5.41 3.54 -8.67
CA SER A 57 4.17 3.68 -9.46
C SER A 57 4.15 2.84 -10.74
N ALA A 58 5.29 2.28 -11.15
CA ALA A 58 5.42 1.48 -12.36
C ALA A 58 4.61 0.17 -12.27
N THR A 59 4.39 -0.46 -13.42
CA THR A 59 3.79 -1.78 -13.49
C THR A 59 4.85 -2.86 -13.26
N ALA A 60 4.65 -3.70 -12.28
CA ALA A 60 5.47 -4.86 -11.95
C ALA A 60 5.31 -5.99 -12.98
N ALA A 61 6.18 -7.00 -12.91
CA ALA A 61 6.17 -8.14 -13.83
C ALA A 61 4.86 -8.95 -13.79
N ASN A 62 4.16 -8.97 -12.65
CA ASN A 62 2.86 -9.62 -12.47
C ASN A 62 1.66 -8.73 -12.90
N GLY A 63 1.90 -7.55 -13.49
CA GLY A 63 0.87 -6.63 -13.98
C GLY A 63 0.27 -5.70 -12.92
N ARG A 64 0.70 -5.78 -11.66
CA ARG A 64 0.29 -4.88 -10.57
C ARG A 64 1.17 -3.64 -10.50
N ALA A 65 0.70 -2.59 -9.85
CA ALA A 65 1.59 -1.49 -9.47
C ALA A 65 2.63 -1.98 -8.44
N VAL A 66 3.87 -1.50 -8.54
CA VAL A 66 4.98 -1.91 -7.66
C VAL A 66 4.65 -1.64 -6.18
N TRP A 67 4.03 -0.49 -5.84
CA TRP A 67 3.58 -0.21 -4.48
C TRP A 67 2.57 -1.26 -3.95
N SER A 68 1.73 -1.81 -4.84
CA SER A 68 0.79 -2.88 -4.48
C SER A 68 1.50 -4.21 -4.22
N CYS A 69 2.58 -4.51 -4.98
CA CYS A 69 3.43 -5.66 -4.70
C CYS A 69 4.11 -5.53 -3.33
N TYR A 70 4.67 -4.35 -3.02
CA TYR A 70 5.23 -4.07 -1.69
C TYR A 70 4.20 -4.32 -0.59
N MET A 71 3.01 -3.71 -0.70
CA MET A 71 1.94 -3.85 0.28
C MET A 71 1.61 -5.31 0.57
N LEU A 72 1.48 -6.13 -0.47
CA LEU A 72 1.07 -7.54 -0.39
C LEU A 72 2.22 -8.52 -0.10
N GLY A 73 3.47 -8.04 -0.03
CA GLY A 73 4.64 -8.91 0.14
C GLY A 73 4.94 -9.77 -1.10
N LEU A 74 4.60 -9.26 -2.30
CA LEU A 74 4.88 -9.91 -3.58
C LEU A 74 6.21 -9.44 -4.16
N ASP A 75 6.85 -10.31 -4.95
CA ASP A 75 8.07 -9.96 -5.68
C ASP A 75 7.71 -9.19 -6.97
N PRO A 76 8.09 -7.91 -7.12
CA PRO A 76 7.70 -7.09 -8.26
C PRO A 76 8.38 -7.47 -9.58
N VAL A 77 9.45 -8.24 -9.55
CA VAL A 77 10.19 -8.68 -10.76
C VAL A 77 9.85 -10.11 -11.19
N ASN A 78 9.09 -10.83 -10.37
CA ASN A 78 8.67 -12.20 -10.66
C ASN A 78 7.32 -12.21 -11.39
N ASN A 79 7.29 -12.80 -12.61
CA ASN A 79 6.08 -12.94 -13.44
C ASN A 79 5.39 -14.31 -13.31
N ASP A 80 5.80 -15.14 -12.34
CA ASP A 80 5.12 -16.41 -12.08
C ASP A 80 3.65 -16.17 -11.70
N ALA A 81 2.73 -16.95 -12.26
CA ALA A 81 1.31 -16.86 -11.96
C ALA A 81 0.96 -17.10 -10.48
N THR A 82 1.89 -17.71 -9.73
CA THR A 82 1.74 -17.86 -8.27
C THR A 82 2.12 -16.62 -7.48
N ASN A 83 2.87 -15.69 -8.09
CA ASN A 83 3.27 -14.40 -7.50
C ASN A 83 2.19 -13.34 -7.72
N ASP A 84 0.97 -13.62 -7.28
CA ASP A 84 -0.15 -12.69 -7.35
C ASP A 84 -1.09 -12.87 -6.16
N PHE A 85 -1.82 -11.81 -5.84
CA PHE A 85 -2.90 -11.88 -4.84
C PHE A 85 -4.04 -12.73 -5.40
N ARG A 86 -4.35 -13.80 -4.71
CA ARG A 86 -5.40 -14.74 -5.11
C ARG A 86 -6.12 -15.33 -3.91
N ILE A 87 -7.35 -15.78 -4.14
CA ILE A 87 -8.10 -16.56 -3.18
C ILE A 87 -7.67 -18.01 -3.32
N THR A 88 -7.28 -18.64 -2.22
CA THR A 88 -6.92 -20.06 -2.18
C THR A 88 -8.04 -20.94 -1.61
N LEU A 89 -8.94 -20.34 -0.84
CA LEU A 89 -10.15 -20.97 -0.36
C LEU A 89 -11.30 -19.97 -0.35
N PHE A 90 -12.41 -20.34 -0.99
CA PHE A 90 -13.68 -19.61 -0.93
C PHE A 90 -14.78 -20.65 -0.81
N GLN A 91 -15.39 -20.74 0.36
CA GLN A 91 -16.45 -21.70 0.64
C GLN A 91 -17.81 -21.04 0.64
N MET A 92 -18.81 -21.79 0.26
CA MET A 92 -20.22 -21.41 0.35
C MET A 92 -20.90 -22.23 1.43
N ASN A 93 -21.76 -21.61 2.19
CA ASN A 93 -22.66 -22.29 3.11
C ASN A 93 -23.69 -23.13 2.36
N ALA A 94 -24.39 -24.02 3.05
CA ALA A 94 -25.43 -24.87 2.47
C ALA A 94 -26.62 -24.06 1.88
N ASP A 95 -26.82 -22.82 2.33
CA ASP A 95 -27.83 -21.89 1.85
C ASP A 95 -27.41 -21.10 0.60
N GLY A 96 -26.19 -21.36 0.06
CA GLY A 96 -25.65 -20.66 -1.11
C GLY A 96 -25.06 -19.28 -0.80
N THR A 97 -24.85 -18.92 0.46
CA THR A 97 -24.16 -17.69 0.85
C THR A 97 -22.67 -17.92 1.10
N PRO A 98 -21.78 -16.90 0.96
CA PRO A 98 -20.38 -17.07 1.26
C PRO A 98 -20.14 -17.32 2.76
N ASP A 99 -19.20 -18.22 3.06
CA ASP A 99 -18.67 -18.40 4.39
C ASP A 99 -17.55 -17.41 4.64
N LEU A 100 -17.89 -16.27 5.22
CA LEU A 100 -16.96 -15.16 5.42
C LEU A 100 -15.82 -15.48 6.42
N ALA A 101 -16.01 -16.48 7.28
CA ALA A 101 -15.02 -16.87 8.27
C ALA A 101 -13.90 -17.74 7.69
N ASN A 102 -14.15 -18.42 6.56
CA ASN A 102 -13.25 -19.40 5.97
C ASN A 102 -12.74 -18.99 4.57
N ILE A 103 -12.47 -17.70 4.36
CA ILE A 103 -11.84 -17.22 3.14
C ILE A 103 -10.34 -17.14 3.35
N LEU A 104 -9.57 -17.81 2.50
CA LEU A 104 -8.11 -17.78 2.55
C LEU A 104 -7.53 -17.09 1.31
N PHE A 105 -6.48 -16.32 1.55
CA PHE A 105 -5.75 -15.55 0.53
C PHE A 105 -4.31 -16.01 0.41
N CYS A 106 -3.71 -15.78 -0.73
CA CYS A 106 -2.28 -15.90 -0.97
C CYS A 106 -1.77 -14.61 -1.62
N PRO A 107 -0.73 -13.96 -1.09
CA PRO A 107 -0.09 -14.26 0.20
C PRO A 107 -1.04 -14.03 1.37
N PRO A 108 -0.88 -14.75 2.49
CA PRO A 108 -1.69 -14.53 3.67
C PRO A 108 -1.43 -13.15 4.26
N GLN A 109 -2.44 -12.53 4.87
CA GLN A 109 -2.37 -11.17 5.40
C GLN A 109 -1.21 -10.97 6.40
N THR A 110 -0.77 -12.03 7.09
CA THR A 110 0.39 -11.99 7.98
C THR A 110 1.72 -11.71 7.27
N GLN A 111 1.78 -11.84 5.94
CA GLN A 111 2.96 -11.54 5.11
C GLN A 111 2.89 -10.16 4.46
N TRP A 112 1.79 -9.42 4.63
CA TRP A 112 1.65 -8.09 4.06
C TRP A 112 2.52 -7.09 4.82
N ASN A 113 3.18 -6.22 4.09
CA ASN A 113 4.07 -5.21 4.67
C ASN A 113 3.34 -4.03 5.30
N VAL A 114 2.05 -3.86 5.01
CA VAL A 114 1.25 -2.72 5.52
C VAL A 114 0.28 -3.22 6.58
N GLN A 115 0.48 -2.76 7.81
CA GLN A 115 -0.43 -3.06 8.91
C GLN A 115 -1.75 -2.31 8.72
N GLY A 116 -2.86 -3.00 9.01
CA GLY A 116 -4.20 -2.43 8.88
C GLY A 116 -4.81 -2.57 7.49
N ALA A 117 -4.03 -2.89 6.45
CA ALA A 117 -4.59 -3.29 5.16
C ALA A 117 -5.36 -4.60 5.32
N SER A 118 -6.56 -4.68 4.73
CA SER A 118 -7.42 -5.86 4.85
C SER A 118 -8.11 -6.22 3.54
N PRO A 119 -8.27 -7.52 3.25
CA PRO A 119 -9.08 -7.94 2.13
C PRO A 119 -10.55 -7.74 2.46
N ILE A 120 -11.30 -7.13 1.54
CA ILE A 120 -12.75 -6.98 1.65
C ILE A 120 -13.45 -7.70 0.51
N LEU A 121 -14.51 -8.41 0.84
CA LEU A 121 -15.40 -9.03 -0.12
C LEU A 121 -16.47 -8.00 -0.55
N LYS A 122 -16.58 -7.79 -1.84
CA LYS A 122 -17.62 -6.98 -2.46
C LYS A 122 -18.61 -7.90 -3.18
N GLY A 123 -19.88 -7.57 -3.13
CA GLY A 123 -20.93 -8.37 -3.76
C GLY A 123 -21.84 -7.56 -4.66
N ALA A 124 -22.37 -8.22 -5.70
CA ALA A 124 -23.40 -7.65 -6.56
C ALA A 124 -24.44 -8.70 -6.97
N ALA A 125 -25.66 -8.27 -7.24
CA ALA A 125 -26.71 -9.12 -7.74
C ALA A 125 -26.55 -9.43 -9.25
N SER A 126 -25.82 -8.58 -9.99
CA SER A 126 -25.56 -8.65 -11.43
C SER A 126 -24.11 -8.27 -11.72
N LEU A 127 -23.53 -8.80 -12.81
CA LEU A 127 -22.15 -8.49 -13.24
C LEU A 127 -21.99 -7.06 -13.78
N ASP A 128 -23.06 -6.46 -14.27
CA ASP A 128 -23.12 -5.10 -14.79
C ASP A 128 -23.50 -4.05 -13.73
N ALA A 129 -23.51 -4.44 -12.45
CA ALA A 129 -23.83 -3.54 -11.37
C ALA A 129 -22.79 -2.39 -11.29
N GLU A 130 -23.27 -1.16 -11.22
CA GLU A 130 -22.42 0.04 -11.08
C GLU A 130 -21.74 0.10 -9.71
N THR A 131 -22.34 -0.49 -8.69
CA THR A 131 -21.83 -0.48 -7.32
C THR A 131 -21.70 -1.90 -6.77
N TRP A 132 -20.61 -2.11 -6.03
CA TRP A 132 -20.31 -3.37 -5.36
C TRP A 132 -20.11 -3.10 -3.86
N PRO A 133 -21.17 -3.13 -3.04
CA PRO A 133 -21.06 -2.91 -1.60
C PRO A 133 -20.26 -4.01 -0.92
N THR A 134 -19.74 -3.70 0.27
CA THR A 134 -19.08 -4.69 1.12
C THR A 134 -20.08 -5.75 1.57
N VAL A 135 -19.70 -7.01 1.48
CA VAL A 135 -20.49 -8.15 1.93
C VAL A 135 -20.38 -8.29 3.45
N THR A 136 -21.52 -8.38 4.11
CA THR A 136 -21.66 -8.62 5.55
C THR A 136 -22.59 -9.80 5.78
N ASP A 137 -22.66 -10.32 7.01
CA ASP A 137 -23.59 -11.37 7.37
C ASP A 137 -25.06 -11.00 7.13
N GLU A 138 -25.39 -9.72 7.18
CA GLU A 138 -26.74 -9.21 7.01
C GLU A 138 -27.19 -9.15 5.55
N ASN A 139 -26.24 -8.90 4.60
CA ASN A 139 -26.55 -8.67 3.20
C ASN A 139 -26.05 -9.77 2.24
N LYS A 140 -25.25 -10.75 2.72
CA LYS A 140 -24.58 -11.75 1.87
C LYS A 140 -25.54 -12.54 0.96
N SER A 141 -26.79 -12.74 1.38
CA SER A 141 -27.82 -13.45 0.60
C SER A 141 -28.37 -12.67 -0.58
N LEU A 142 -28.09 -11.36 -0.67
CA LEU A 142 -28.54 -10.49 -1.76
C LEU A 142 -27.67 -10.58 -3.02
N PHE A 143 -26.48 -11.20 -2.90
CA PHE A 143 -25.47 -11.18 -3.95
C PHE A 143 -25.30 -12.55 -4.60
N ARG A 144 -24.98 -12.53 -5.90
CA ARG A 144 -24.67 -13.70 -6.74
C ARG A 144 -23.25 -13.69 -7.26
N PHE A 145 -22.65 -12.49 -7.33
CA PHE A 145 -21.32 -12.26 -7.85
C PHE A 145 -20.47 -11.61 -6.77
N PHE A 146 -19.21 -12.00 -6.69
CA PHE A 146 -18.30 -11.56 -5.66
C PHE A 146 -16.96 -11.18 -6.26
N LYS A 147 -16.34 -10.13 -5.73
CA LYS A 147 -14.95 -9.76 -6.00
C LYS A 147 -14.27 -9.39 -4.70
N PHE A 148 -12.94 -9.45 -4.70
CA PHE A 148 -12.13 -9.01 -3.58
C PHE A 148 -11.39 -7.74 -3.93
N GLU A 149 -11.34 -6.84 -2.97
CA GLU A 149 -10.55 -5.63 -3.00
C GLU A 149 -9.68 -5.60 -1.74
N VAL A 150 -8.60 -4.82 -1.76
CA VAL A 150 -7.80 -4.57 -0.56
C VAL A 150 -8.12 -3.16 -0.10
N GLU A 151 -8.60 -3.04 1.14
CA GLU A 151 -8.82 -1.77 1.80
C GLU A 151 -7.52 -1.33 2.47
N LEU A 152 -7.13 -0.08 2.21
CA LEU A 152 -5.98 0.55 2.85
C LEU A 152 -6.41 1.11 4.22
N PRO A 153 -5.48 1.20 5.17
CA PRO A 153 -5.73 1.73 6.51
C PRO A 153 -6.07 3.21 6.52
#